data_c00dfcafa485012f43352912c4a10c25
#
_entry.id   c00dfcafa485012f43352912c4a10c25
#
_cell.length_a   1.000
_cell.length_b   1.000
_cell.length_c   1.000
_cell.angle_alpha   90.00
_cell.angle_beta   90.00
_cell.angle_gamma   90.00
#
_symmetry.space_group_name_H-M   'P 1'
#
loop_
_entity.id
_entity.type
_entity.pdbx_description
1 polymer ?
#
loop_
_entity_poly.entity_id
_entity_poly.type
_entity_poly.pdbx_seq_one_letter_code
_entity_poly.pdbx_strand_id
1 'polypeptide(L)'
;MSDPVLSFERDLRADPDVARLMRTLTLGHAQAHAQLEQEIGEFTRSGQRLHLAYALALLARVQALQSDLDAADATALRARQLFKEEGALSGEALVLHSLAIRNLIGGRQALALEDLNRALPLARGSGWPDVQACVHNVLGVVLNDMGRHDEAARVLREALELPAPSVSSPLRLRLRSNVALALARGAQRAKSRREDDWRARSDEAVAEARQVWRHGEELLPGDRAAFLDTLATALVAQGALDDAHRALDEAEASFTAHGNDLGLLYASLTRARAWLEAGEPAKALDALARGKEAATRSGATVLLDELELQTSLAHEQLGDYRSALAAHREFYRWRETQVLALAEERARSLAVTLDFDRAHRESRHDALTGLMSRRGFDELFARVLNRAGLGAGVGLALIDLDHFKQVNDRFGHAAGDEALRIVAKLLVSECRPTDFAARLGGDEFVVVVQGDRGTAATVCRRVRERLHAHGPTHWPDGPALTISAGVAETLQPVDPSVMLAQADEALYRVKAAGRNGVQTG
;
A
#
# COMPACT_ATOMS: atom_id res chain seq x y z
N MET A 1 -25.21 13.39 -10.73
CA MET A 1 -24.71 13.59 -9.37
C MET A 1 -23.22 13.29 -9.41
N SER A 2 -22.37 14.25 -9.08
CA SER A 2 -20.91 14.03 -9.03
C SER A 2 -20.59 13.08 -7.88
N ASP A 3 -19.69 12.11 -8.13
CA ASP A 3 -19.21 11.18 -7.12
C ASP A 3 -18.60 12.00 -5.95
N PRO A 4 -19.06 11.80 -4.70
CA PRO A 4 -18.56 12.57 -3.55
C PRO A 4 -17.04 12.45 -3.34
N VAL A 5 -16.46 11.27 -3.63
CA VAL A 5 -15.01 11.03 -3.51
C VAL A 5 -14.24 11.86 -4.54
N LEU A 6 -14.70 11.88 -5.80
CA LEU A 6 -14.05 12.68 -6.85
C LEU A 6 -14.22 14.19 -6.61
N SER A 7 -15.30 14.63 -5.96
CA SER A 7 -15.47 16.03 -5.56
C SER A 7 -14.45 16.41 -4.48
N PHE A 8 -14.32 15.60 -3.42
CA PHE A 8 -13.37 15.80 -2.34
C PHE A 8 -11.92 15.83 -2.84
N GLU A 9 -11.53 14.87 -3.68
CA GLU A 9 -10.19 14.81 -4.27
C GLU A 9 -9.89 16.02 -5.19
N ARG A 10 -10.92 16.54 -5.89
CA ARG A 10 -10.77 17.76 -6.71
C ARG A 10 -10.51 18.99 -5.85
N ASP A 11 -11.23 19.13 -4.74
CA ASP A 11 -11.06 20.23 -3.81
C ASP A 11 -9.68 20.20 -3.16
N LEU A 12 -9.20 19.02 -2.76
CA LEU A 12 -7.83 18.82 -2.25
C LEU A 12 -6.76 19.20 -3.28
N ARG A 13 -6.94 18.83 -4.55
CA ARG A 13 -6.00 19.19 -5.61
C ARG A 13 -5.94 20.70 -5.85
N ALA A 14 -7.05 21.40 -5.64
CA ALA A 14 -7.15 22.86 -5.76
C ALA A 14 -6.62 23.59 -4.51
N ASP A 15 -6.39 22.87 -3.41
CA ASP A 15 -5.90 23.45 -2.16
C ASP A 15 -4.49 24.02 -2.33
N PRO A 16 -4.25 25.32 -2.02
CA PRO A 16 -2.96 25.97 -2.23
C PRO A 16 -1.82 25.34 -1.42
N ASP A 17 -2.09 24.86 -0.21
CA ASP A 17 -1.10 24.27 0.68
C ASP A 17 -0.71 22.87 0.17
N VAL A 18 -1.67 22.05 -0.24
CA VAL A 18 -1.40 20.76 -0.88
C VAL A 18 -0.62 20.96 -2.18
N ALA A 19 -1.01 21.91 -3.02
CA ALA A 19 -0.29 22.25 -4.24
C ALA A 19 1.15 22.73 -3.98
N ARG A 20 1.38 23.46 -2.88
CA ARG A 20 2.72 23.88 -2.42
C ARG A 20 3.56 22.66 -2.00
N LEU A 21 2.99 21.77 -1.20
CA LEU A 21 3.64 20.54 -0.79
C LEU A 21 4.02 19.66 -1.99
N MET A 22 3.12 19.48 -2.95
CA MET A 22 3.40 18.68 -4.16
C MET A 22 4.56 19.24 -5.00
N ARG A 23 4.81 20.55 -4.97
CA ARG A 23 5.99 21.13 -5.64
C ARG A 23 7.32 20.68 -5.03
N THR A 24 7.36 20.18 -3.80
CA THR A 24 8.59 19.62 -3.20
C THR A 24 9.10 18.40 -3.95
N LEU A 25 8.25 17.71 -4.73
CA LEU A 25 8.65 16.60 -5.61
C LEU A 25 9.67 17.01 -6.69
N THR A 26 9.75 18.32 -6.99
CA THR A 26 10.66 18.88 -8.00
C THR A 26 11.89 19.55 -7.39
N LEU A 27 12.03 19.57 -6.06
CA LEU A 27 13.18 20.14 -5.35
C LEU A 27 14.29 19.11 -5.15
N GLY A 28 15.51 19.60 -4.94
CA GLY A 28 16.61 18.76 -4.44
C GLY A 28 16.31 18.22 -3.05
N HIS A 29 16.82 17.00 -2.74
CA HIS A 29 16.42 16.26 -1.53
C HIS A 29 16.64 17.04 -0.22
N ALA A 30 17.79 17.72 -0.07
CA ALA A 30 18.08 18.50 1.14
C ALA A 30 17.14 19.71 1.31
N GLN A 31 16.82 20.40 0.22
CA GLN A 31 15.90 21.53 0.23
C GLN A 31 14.45 21.07 0.51
N ALA A 32 14.03 19.97 -0.13
CA ALA A 32 12.71 19.38 0.12
C ALA A 32 12.58 18.94 1.58
N HIS A 33 13.61 18.30 2.15
CA HIS A 33 13.62 17.87 3.55
C HIS A 33 13.39 19.05 4.50
N ALA A 34 14.22 20.09 4.39
CA ALA A 34 14.13 21.27 5.27
C ALA A 34 12.77 21.98 5.17
N GLN A 35 12.24 22.13 3.94
CA GLN A 35 10.93 22.74 3.73
C GLN A 35 9.81 21.89 4.35
N LEU A 36 9.83 20.56 4.15
CA LEU A 36 8.79 19.67 4.68
C LEU A 36 8.80 19.63 6.22
N GLU A 37 9.96 19.66 6.86
CA GLU A 37 10.04 19.75 8.32
C GLU A 37 9.42 21.05 8.87
N GLN A 38 9.65 22.19 8.22
CA GLN A 38 9.01 23.44 8.57
C GLN A 38 7.48 23.34 8.44
N GLU A 39 6.97 22.87 7.30
CA GLU A 39 5.53 22.71 7.03
C GLU A 39 4.86 21.77 8.05
N ILE A 40 5.52 20.64 8.39
CA ILE A 40 5.06 19.71 9.43
C ILE A 40 4.91 20.40 10.77
N GLY A 41 5.87 21.25 11.16
CA GLY A 41 5.80 22.06 12.37
C GLY A 41 4.62 23.03 12.38
N GLU A 42 4.32 23.66 11.25
CA GLU A 42 3.20 24.59 11.09
C GLU A 42 1.84 23.86 11.14
N PHE A 43 1.67 22.79 10.37
CA PHE A 43 0.41 22.00 10.33
C PHE A 43 0.13 21.28 11.66
N THR A 44 1.17 20.87 12.38
CA THR A 44 1.00 20.28 13.71
C THR A 44 0.46 21.32 14.71
N ARG A 45 0.97 22.57 14.68
CA ARG A 45 0.52 23.64 15.56
C ARG A 45 -0.88 24.15 15.22
N SER A 46 -1.22 24.20 13.92
CA SER A 46 -2.53 24.66 13.44
C SER A 46 -3.62 23.59 13.48
N GLY A 47 -3.27 22.33 13.75
CA GLY A 47 -4.21 21.19 13.78
C GLY A 47 -4.71 20.76 12.40
N GLN A 48 -4.05 21.16 11.33
CA GLN A 48 -4.41 20.83 9.94
C GLN A 48 -3.95 19.41 9.58
N ARG A 49 -4.72 18.40 10.02
CA ARG A 49 -4.37 16.98 9.97
C ARG A 49 -4.09 16.47 8.56
N LEU A 50 -4.90 16.86 7.59
CA LEU A 50 -4.77 16.40 6.20
C LEU A 50 -3.51 16.96 5.53
N HIS A 51 -3.21 18.25 5.70
CA HIS A 51 -1.98 18.87 5.21
C HIS A 51 -0.74 18.26 5.87
N LEU A 52 -0.82 18.00 7.19
CA LEU A 52 0.21 17.26 7.91
C LEU A 52 0.46 15.87 7.30
N ALA A 53 -0.61 15.15 6.92
CA ALA A 53 -0.48 13.83 6.31
C ALA A 53 0.24 13.88 4.95
N TYR A 54 -0.08 14.87 4.09
CA TYR A 54 0.64 15.07 2.82
C TYR A 54 2.11 15.43 3.04
N ALA A 55 2.41 16.34 3.96
CA ALA A 55 3.78 16.72 4.28
C ALA A 55 4.61 15.52 4.78
N LEU A 56 4.03 14.69 5.66
CA LEU A 56 4.66 13.45 6.14
C LEU A 56 4.87 12.43 5.01
N ALA A 57 3.90 12.22 4.12
CA ALA A 57 4.06 11.29 3.01
C ALA A 57 5.21 11.69 2.07
N LEU A 58 5.34 12.99 1.80
CA LEU A 58 6.43 13.53 0.98
C LEU A 58 7.78 13.49 1.71
N LEU A 59 7.80 13.74 3.03
CA LEU A 59 9.01 13.61 3.84
C LEU A 59 9.51 12.15 3.87
N ALA A 60 8.62 11.18 4.04
CA ALA A 60 8.99 9.76 3.99
C ALA A 60 9.69 9.39 2.66
N ARG A 61 9.21 9.93 1.53
CA ARG A 61 9.88 9.78 0.23
C ARG A 61 11.29 10.38 0.24
N VAL A 62 11.46 11.58 0.78
CA VAL A 62 12.77 12.26 0.81
C VAL A 62 13.74 11.51 1.71
N GLN A 63 13.31 11.06 2.88
CA GLN A 63 14.10 10.24 3.81
C GLN A 63 14.56 8.94 3.15
N ALA A 64 13.65 8.24 2.42
CA ALA A 64 14.02 7.06 1.67
C ALA A 64 15.11 7.34 0.62
N LEU A 65 14.97 8.43 -0.15
CA LEU A 65 15.96 8.85 -1.16
C LEU A 65 17.32 9.26 -0.54
N GLN A 66 17.32 9.65 0.73
CA GLN A 66 18.53 9.92 1.53
C GLN A 66 19.08 8.67 2.22
N SER A 67 18.51 7.49 1.94
CA SER A 67 18.86 6.20 2.55
C SER A 67 18.58 6.10 4.06
N ASP A 68 17.78 7.02 4.62
CA ASP A 68 17.27 6.91 6.00
C ASP A 68 15.97 6.08 6.01
N LEU A 69 16.14 4.77 5.88
CA LEU A 69 15.03 3.85 5.67
C LEU A 69 14.14 3.69 6.90
N ASP A 70 14.70 3.78 8.10
CA ASP A 70 13.95 3.65 9.37
C ASP A 70 13.09 4.89 9.62
N ALA A 71 13.63 6.09 9.41
CA ALA A 71 12.86 7.31 9.50
C ALA A 71 11.74 7.36 8.44
N ALA A 72 12.03 6.89 7.22
CA ALA A 72 11.03 6.82 6.15
C ALA A 72 9.85 5.90 6.54
N ASP A 73 10.11 4.74 7.15
CA ASP A 73 9.06 3.83 7.62
C ASP A 73 8.19 4.46 8.72
N ALA A 74 8.81 5.05 9.74
CA ALA A 74 8.08 5.69 10.83
C ALA A 74 7.21 6.85 10.34
N THR A 75 7.74 7.67 9.45
CA THR A 75 7.05 8.82 8.87
C THR A 75 5.90 8.38 7.95
N ALA A 76 6.12 7.37 7.10
CA ALA A 76 5.10 6.80 6.22
C ALA A 76 3.93 6.20 7.02
N LEU A 77 4.22 5.47 8.11
CA LEU A 77 3.20 4.89 8.97
C LEU A 77 2.30 5.96 9.61
N ARG A 78 2.91 7.05 10.09
CA ARG A 78 2.16 8.19 10.66
C ARG A 78 1.28 8.86 9.61
N ALA A 79 1.79 9.10 8.40
CA ALA A 79 1.02 9.66 7.30
C ALA A 79 -0.18 8.76 6.94
N ARG A 80 0.06 7.44 6.83
CA ARG A 80 -0.96 6.45 6.49
C ARG A 80 -2.12 6.42 7.48
N GLN A 81 -1.83 6.53 8.77
CA GLN A 81 -2.87 6.58 9.80
C GLN A 81 -3.78 7.79 9.60
N LEU A 82 -3.20 8.98 9.38
CA LEU A 82 -3.96 10.21 9.14
C LEU A 82 -4.83 10.11 7.88
N PHE A 83 -4.30 9.65 6.75
CA PHE A 83 -5.09 9.50 5.51
C PHE A 83 -6.22 8.50 5.63
N LYS A 84 -6.02 7.42 6.40
CA LYS A 84 -7.08 6.44 6.64
C LYS A 84 -8.27 7.04 7.41
N GLU A 85 -7.99 7.96 8.32
CA GLU A 85 -9.02 8.68 9.09
C GLU A 85 -9.74 9.74 8.22
N GLU A 86 -9.03 10.38 7.28
CA GLU A 86 -9.54 11.46 6.43
C GLU A 86 -10.13 10.97 5.09
N GLY A 87 -9.81 9.74 4.65
CA GLY A 87 -10.37 9.13 3.42
C GLY A 87 -9.79 9.65 2.10
N ALA A 88 -8.56 10.21 2.08
CA ALA A 88 -7.91 10.76 0.89
C ALA A 88 -7.17 9.68 0.08
N LEU A 89 -7.69 9.29 -1.09
CA LEU A 89 -7.11 8.27 -1.96
C LEU A 89 -5.74 8.67 -2.54
N SER A 90 -5.61 9.94 -2.94
CA SER A 90 -4.34 10.50 -3.44
C SER A 90 -3.24 10.43 -2.38
N GLY A 91 -3.58 10.70 -1.12
CA GLY A 91 -2.67 10.61 0.01
C GLY A 91 -2.23 9.18 0.31
N GLU A 92 -3.15 8.22 0.33
CA GLU A 92 -2.82 6.80 0.50
C GLU A 92 -1.92 6.29 -0.64
N ALA A 93 -2.18 6.71 -1.88
CA ALA A 93 -1.33 6.38 -3.03
C ALA A 93 0.09 6.93 -2.87
N LEU A 94 0.26 8.17 -2.37
CA LEU A 94 1.56 8.77 -2.11
C LEU A 94 2.34 8.07 -1.00
N VAL A 95 1.68 7.62 0.06
CA VAL A 95 2.33 6.82 1.12
C VAL A 95 2.86 5.50 0.54
N LEU A 96 2.04 4.78 -0.21
CA LEU A 96 2.46 3.52 -0.84
C LEU A 96 3.59 3.74 -1.86
N HIS A 97 3.54 4.83 -2.62
CA HIS A 97 4.63 5.25 -3.49
C HIS A 97 5.93 5.50 -2.73
N SER A 98 5.89 6.16 -1.57
CA SER A 98 7.06 6.42 -0.72
C SER A 98 7.64 5.14 -0.13
N LEU A 99 6.78 4.22 0.33
CA LEU A 99 7.18 2.88 0.77
C LEU A 99 7.80 2.05 -0.35
N ALA A 100 7.27 2.16 -1.58
CA ALA A 100 7.85 1.48 -2.74
C ALA A 100 9.27 2.00 -3.05
N ILE A 101 9.52 3.31 -2.97
CA ILE A 101 10.87 3.89 -3.12
C ILE A 101 11.79 3.36 -2.02
N ARG A 102 11.34 3.37 -0.77
CA ARG A 102 12.09 2.83 0.37
C ARG A 102 12.44 1.35 0.15
N ASN A 103 11.49 0.53 -0.33
CA ASN A 103 11.72 -0.87 -0.63
C ASN A 103 12.67 -1.06 -1.81
N LEU A 104 12.59 -0.22 -2.84
CA LEU A 104 13.50 -0.25 -3.98
C LEU A 104 14.94 0.05 -3.56
N ILE A 105 15.17 1.10 -2.77
CA ILE A 105 16.50 1.48 -2.27
C ILE A 105 17.06 0.41 -1.33
N GLY A 106 16.21 -0.22 -0.52
CA GLY A 106 16.57 -1.36 0.32
C GLY A 106 16.75 -2.69 -0.43
N GLY A 107 16.74 -2.70 -1.78
CA GLY A 107 16.92 -3.91 -2.60
C GLY A 107 15.72 -4.86 -2.62
N ARG A 108 14.54 -4.42 -2.14
CA ARG A 108 13.33 -5.23 -1.96
C ARG A 108 12.31 -5.01 -3.09
N GLN A 109 12.72 -5.28 -4.33
CA GLN A 109 11.93 -4.98 -5.54
C GLN A 109 10.52 -5.62 -5.53
N ALA A 110 10.39 -6.83 -4.98
CA ALA A 110 9.10 -7.52 -4.94
C ALA A 110 8.09 -6.81 -4.02
N LEU A 111 8.54 -6.29 -2.86
CA LEU A 111 7.70 -5.49 -1.96
C LEU A 111 7.38 -4.12 -2.56
N ALA A 112 8.35 -3.49 -3.24
CA ALA A 112 8.12 -2.26 -3.98
C ALA A 112 7.02 -2.46 -5.04
N LEU A 113 7.06 -3.58 -5.78
CA LEU A 113 6.03 -3.92 -6.78
C LEU A 113 4.66 -4.14 -6.14
N GLU A 114 4.60 -4.79 -4.98
CA GLU A 114 3.34 -4.99 -4.23
C GLU A 114 2.72 -3.67 -3.80
N ASP A 115 3.52 -2.77 -3.19
CA ASP A 115 3.06 -1.44 -2.79
C ASP A 115 2.55 -0.63 -3.98
N LEU A 116 3.24 -0.68 -5.13
CA LEU A 116 2.84 0.03 -6.34
C LEU A 116 1.57 -0.55 -6.97
N ASN A 117 1.39 -1.88 -6.94
CA ASN A 117 0.16 -2.51 -7.40
C ASN A 117 -1.05 -2.10 -6.54
N ARG A 118 -0.84 -1.78 -5.26
CA ARG A 118 -1.88 -1.23 -4.38
C ARG A 118 -2.06 0.27 -4.58
N ALA A 119 -0.98 1.02 -4.85
CA ALA A 119 -1.02 2.46 -5.08
C ALA A 119 -1.74 2.83 -6.39
N LEU A 120 -1.55 2.05 -7.46
CA LEU A 120 -2.04 2.39 -8.80
C LEU A 120 -3.57 2.55 -8.89
N PRO A 121 -4.42 1.64 -8.37
CA PRO A 121 -5.87 1.84 -8.37
C PRO A 121 -6.30 3.05 -7.52
N LEU A 122 -5.63 3.33 -6.41
CA LEU A 122 -5.90 4.51 -5.58
C LEU A 122 -5.56 5.81 -6.32
N ALA A 123 -4.38 5.85 -6.97
CA ALA A 123 -3.95 6.98 -7.77
C ALA A 123 -4.90 7.26 -8.94
N ARG A 124 -5.38 6.22 -9.62
CA ARG A 124 -6.40 6.34 -10.69
C ARG A 124 -7.74 6.81 -10.13
N GLY A 125 -8.18 6.26 -9.01
CA GLY A 125 -9.43 6.63 -8.34
C GLY A 125 -9.45 8.05 -7.81
N SER A 126 -8.29 8.63 -7.46
CA SER A 126 -8.19 10.03 -7.01
C SER A 126 -8.39 11.05 -8.12
N GLY A 127 -8.16 10.66 -9.38
CA GLY A 127 -8.20 11.60 -10.52
C GLY A 127 -7.06 12.61 -10.56
N TRP A 128 -5.93 12.38 -9.83
CA TRP A 128 -4.75 13.24 -9.82
C TRP A 128 -3.68 12.74 -10.78
N PRO A 129 -3.48 13.36 -11.98
CA PRO A 129 -2.48 12.91 -12.96
C PRO A 129 -1.05 12.93 -12.42
N ASP A 130 -0.67 13.90 -11.56
CA ASP A 130 0.66 13.95 -10.97
C ASP A 130 0.93 12.76 -10.06
N VAL A 131 -0.04 12.36 -9.22
CA VAL A 131 0.07 11.18 -8.35
C VAL A 131 0.15 9.91 -9.20
N GLN A 132 -0.69 9.81 -10.23
CA GLN A 132 -0.63 8.69 -11.18
C GLN A 132 0.74 8.61 -11.85
N ALA A 133 1.26 9.73 -12.35
CA ALA A 133 2.57 9.79 -12.99
C ALA A 133 3.72 9.39 -12.06
N CYS A 134 3.67 9.82 -10.78
CA CYS A 134 4.63 9.42 -9.76
C CYS A 134 4.63 7.90 -9.53
N VAL A 135 3.45 7.30 -9.39
CA VAL A 135 3.30 5.85 -9.18
C VAL A 135 3.81 5.07 -10.41
N HIS A 136 3.41 5.47 -11.63
CA HIS A 136 3.88 4.84 -12.86
C HIS A 136 5.40 4.97 -13.02
N ASN A 137 5.98 6.11 -12.66
CA ASN A 137 7.42 6.33 -12.75
C ASN A 137 8.21 5.31 -11.91
N VAL A 138 7.85 5.13 -10.64
CA VAL A 138 8.53 4.15 -9.77
C VAL A 138 8.21 2.73 -10.19
N LEU A 139 6.98 2.43 -10.64
CA LEU A 139 6.63 1.12 -11.19
C LEU A 139 7.49 0.76 -12.40
N GLY A 140 7.70 1.72 -13.32
CA GLY A 140 8.60 1.55 -14.46
C GLY A 140 10.03 1.25 -14.04
N VAL A 141 10.56 1.95 -13.04
CA VAL A 141 11.92 1.71 -12.50
C VAL A 141 12.01 0.30 -11.91
N VAL A 142 11.06 -0.10 -11.04
CA VAL A 142 11.04 -1.44 -10.43
C VAL A 142 10.97 -2.54 -11.49
N LEU A 143 10.09 -2.41 -12.48
CA LEU A 143 9.98 -3.38 -13.58
C LEU A 143 11.27 -3.47 -14.39
N ASN A 144 11.92 -2.34 -14.65
CA ASN A 144 13.19 -2.28 -15.36
C ASN A 144 14.31 -2.98 -14.59
N ASP A 145 14.42 -2.78 -13.28
CA ASP A 145 15.40 -3.44 -12.42
C ASP A 145 15.13 -4.94 -12.24
N MET A 146 13.86 -5.36 -12.40
CA MET A 146 13.48 -6.78 -12.47
C MET A 146 13.75 -7.41 -13.85
N GLY A 147 14.29 -6.67 -14.82
CA GLY A 147 14.55 -7.13 -16.18
C GLY A 147 13.30 -7.22 -17.07
N ARG A 148 12.17 -6.63 -16.65
CA ARG A 148 10.91 -6.58 -17.42
C ARG A 148 10.84 -5.30 -18.26
N HIS A 149 11.84 -5.11 -19.13
CA HIS A 149 12.10 -3.83 -19.82
C HIS A 149 10.94 -3.37 -20.72
N ASP A 150 10.31 -4.28 -21.46
CA ASP A 150 9.19 -3.95 -22.34
C ASP A 150 7.95 -3.49 -21.55
N GLU A 151 7.69 -4.12 -20.42
CA GLU A 151 6.61 -3.71 -19.53
C GLU A 151 6.91 -2.36 -18.85
N ALA A 152 8.16 -2.15 -18.44
CA ALA A 152 8.61 -0.87 -17.91
C ALA A 152 8.37 0.27 -18.92
N ALA A 153 8.82 0.11 -20.17
CA ALA A 153 8.61 1.11 -21.22
C ALA A 153 7.12 1.38 -21.46
N ARG A 154 6.28 0.33 -21.48
CA ARG A 154 4.83 0.48 -21.67
C ARG A 154 4.18 1.28 -20.54
N VAL A 155 4.43 0.93 -19.29
CA VAL A 155 3.87 1.61 -18.11
C VAL A 155 4.29 3.08 -18.04
N LEU A 156 5.55 3.38 -18.37
CA LEU A 156 6.07 4.75 -18.41
C LEU A 156 5.43 5.58 -19.54
N ARG A 157 5.17 4.97 -20.70
CA ARG A 157 4.45 5.64 -21.80
C ARG A 157 2.99 5.92 -21.45
N GLU A 158 2.28 5.00 -20.78
CA GLU A 158 0.94 5.27 -20.26
C GLU A 158 0.90 6.55 -19.40
N ALA A 159 1.93 6.77 -18.58
CA ALA A 159 2.03 8.00 -17.79
C ALA A 159 2.30 9.26 -18.62
N LEU A 160 3.01 9.13 -19.74
CA LEU A 160 3.27 10.24 -20.67
C LEU A 160 2.02 10.66 -21.45
N GLU A 161 1.03 9.78 -21.60
CA GLU A 161 -0.29 10.06 -22.21
C GLU A 161 -1.22 10.85 -21.28
N LEU A 162 -0.91 10.96 -19.99
CA LEU A 162 -1.70 11.75 -19.04
C LEU A 162 -1.74 13.23 -19.49
N PRO A 163 -2.87 13.93 -19.25
CA PRO A 163 -3.07 15.30 -19.78
C PRO A 163 -1.97 16.27 -19.35
N ALA A 164 -1.38 16.98 -20.31
CA ALA A 164 -0.60 18.18 -20.04
C ALA A 164 -1.59 19.36 -19.90
N PRO A 165 -1.39 20.34 -18.99
CA PRO A 165 -0.22 20.57 -18.12
C PRO A 165 -0.31 19.89 -16.74
N SER A 166 -1.19 18.91 -16.56
CA SER A 166 -1.50 18.28 -15.27
C SER A 166 -0.34 17.46 -14.68
N VAL A 167 0.68 17.13 -15.49
CA VAL A 167 1.91 16.48 -15.01
C VAL A 167 3.07 17.46 -15.21
N SER A 168 3.82 17.74 -14.13
CA SER A 168 4.92 18.71 -14.15
C SER A 168 5.98 18.37 -15.17
N SER A 169 6.60 19.41 -15.81
CA SER A 169 7.65 19.24 -16.81
C SER A 169 8.82 18.37 -16.32
N PRO A 170 9.38 18.58 -15.11
CA PRO A 170 10.45 17.71 -14.59
C PRO A 170 10.05 16.25 -14.47
N LEU A 171 8.81 15.95 -14.04
CA LEU A 171 8.34 14.57 -13.93
C LEU A 171 8.18 13.93 -15.31
N ARG A 172 7.70 14.68 -16.32
CA ARG A 172 7.62 14.19 -17.72
C ARG A 172 9.01 13.87 -18.28
N LEU A 173 10.01 14.70 -17.98
CA LEU A 173 11.39 14.45 -18.39
C LEU A 173 11.96 13.20 -17.73
N ARG A 174 11.69 12.98 -16.43
CA ARG A 174 12.07 11.74 -15.73
C ARG A 174 11.38 10.50 -16.34
N LEU A 175 10.09 10.58 -16.65
CA LEU A 175 9.36 9.49 -17.31
C LEU A 175 10.02 9.13 -18.65
N ARG A 176 10.33 10.12 -19.50
CA ARG A 176 11.03 9.90 -20.78
C ARG A 176 12.42 9.31 -20.60
N SER A 177 13.18 9.80 -19.62
CA SER A 177 14.50 9.23 -19.30
C SER A 177 14.38 7.76 -18.91
N ASN A 178 13.40 7.41 -18.07
CA ASN A 178 13.19 6.02 -17.68
C ASN A 178 12.67 5.14 -18.85
N VAL A 179 11.91 5.70 -19.80
CA VAL A 179 11.59 5.01 -21.07
C VAL A 179 12.87 4.73 -21.86
N ALA A 180 13.74 5.73 -22.02
CA ALA A 180 15.01 5.56 -22.71
C ALA A 180 15.89 4.48 -22.06
N LEU A 181 15.98 4.48 -20.72
CA LEU A 181 16.73 3.48 -19.95
C LEU A 181 16.15 2.07 -20.14
N ALA A 182 14.83 1.92 -20.09
CA ALA A 182 14.17 0.63 -20.28
C ALA A 182 14.40 0.09 -21.69
N LEU A 183 14.28 0.94 -22.71
CA LEU A 183 14.56 0.57 -24.10
C LEU A 183 16.04 0.19 -24.31
N ALA A 184 16.98 0.96 -23.73
CA ALA A 184 18.41 0.68 -23.83
C ALA A 184 18.78 -0.67 -23.20
N ARG A 185 18.31 -0.95 -22.00
CA ARG A 185 18.53 -2.24 -21.33
C ARG A 185 17.83 -3.38 -22.08
N GLY A 186 16.63 -3.14 -22.61
CA GLY A 186 15.92 -4.07 -23.48
C GLY A 186 16.70 -4.40 -24.75
N ALA A 187 17.29 -3.39 -25.41
CA ALA A 187 18.13 -3.54 -26.59
C ALA A 187 19.40 -4.35 -26.29
N GLN A 188 20.08 -4.08 -25.16
CA GLN A 188 21.24 -4.85 -24.73
C GLN A 188 20.90 -6.33 -24.51
N ARG A 189 19.74 -6.61 -23.88
CA ARG A 189 19.25 -7.97 -23.66
C ARG A 189 18.90 -8.66 -24.98
N ALA A 190 18.23 -7.97 -25.89
CA ALA A 190 17.89 -8.49 -27.22
C ALA A 190 19.18 -8.78 -28.04
N LYS A 191 20.19 -7.89 -27.98
CA LYS A 191 21.50 -8.08 -28.60
C LYS A 191 22.21 -9.35 -28.07
N SER A 192 22.21 -9.56 -26.75
CA SER A 192 22.82 -10.74 -26.13
C SER A 192 22.11 -12.05 -26.50
N ARG A 193 20.80 -11.98 -26.79
CA ARG A 193 19.97 -13.11 -27.24
C ARG A 193 19.95 -13.28 -28.77
N ARG A 194 20.63 -12.38 -29.52
CA ARG A 194 20.65 -12.35 -30.97
C ARG A 194 19.24 -12.15 -31.57
N GLU A 195 18.39 -11.39 -30.91
CA GLU A 195 17.08 -10.96 -31.42
C GLU A 195 17.28 -9.83 -32.47
N ASP A 196 16.50 -9.81 -33.55
CA ASP A 196 16.75 -8.91 -34.69
C ASP A 196 16.38 -7.45 -34.41
N ASP A 197 15.50 -7.18 -33.43
CA ASP A 197 14.94 -5.85 -33.15
C ASP A 197 15.82 -4.97 -32.23
N TRP A 198 16.97 -5.45 -31.77
CA TRP A 198 17.81 -4.73 -30.82
C TRP A 198 18.27 -3.36 -31.32
N ARG A 199 18.52 -3.24 -32.65
CA ARG A 199 18.93 -1.96 -33.26
C ARG A 199 17.82 -0.93 -33.22
N ALA A 200 16.61 -1.30 -33.60
CA ALA A 200 15.45 -0.42 -33.57
C ALA A 200 15.18 0.06 -32.14
N ARG A 201 15.29 -0.82 -31.14
CA ARG A 201 15.14 -0.47 -29.71
C ARG A 201 16.24 0.48 -29.24
N SER A 202 17.49 0.30 -29.67
CA SER A 202 18.59 1.19 -29.28
C SER A 202 18.47 2.56 -29.94
N ASP A 203 18.04 2.65 -31.20
CA ASP A 203 17.80 3.91 -31.90
C ASP A 203 16.65 4.69 -31.22
N GLU A 204 15.58 4.02 -30.84
CA GLU A 204 14.48 4.63 -30.10
C GLU A 204 14.94 5.11 -28.72
N ALA A 205 15.75 4.32 -27.98
CA ALA A 205 16.32 4.73 -26.70
C ALA A 205 17.14 6.01 -26.81
N VAL A 206 18.01 6.10 -27.82
CA VAL A 206 18.82 7.30 -28.06
C VAL A 206 17.95 8.51 -28.46
N ALA A 207 16.89 8.29 -29.24
CA ALA A 207 15.96 9.36 -29.63
C ALA A 207 15.24 9.94 -28.42
N GLU A 208 14.71 9.09 -27.53
CA GLU A 208 14.06 9.51 -26.28
C GLU A 208 15.06 10.22 -25.34
N ALA A 209 16.26 9.69 -25.13
CA ALA A 209 17.28 10.31 -24.29
C ALA A 209 17.71 11.68 -24.84
N ARG A 210 17.91 11.83 -26.16
CA ARG A 210 18.23 13.11 -26.79
C ARG A 210 17.09 14.12 -26.68
N GLN A 211 15.84 13.68 -26.68
CA GLN A 211 14.69 14.57 -26.45
C GLN A 211 14.69 15.14 -25.03
N VAL A 212 15.02 14.32 -24.02
CA VAL A 212 15.21 14.81 -22.65
C VAL A 212 16.35 15.84 -22.58
N TRP A 213 17.48 15.56 -23.24
CA TRP A 213 18.66 16.42 -23.22
C TRP A 213 18.41 17.82 -23.80
N ARG A 214 17.56 17.94 -24.83
CA ARG A 214 17.18 19.25 -25.41
C ARG A 214 16.49 20.18 -24.45
N HIS A 215 15.88 19.64 -23.37
CA HIS A 215 15.21 20.38 -22.30
C HIS A 215 16.05 20.39 -21.01
N GLY A 216 17.34 20.10 -21.10
CA GLY A 216 18.25 19.93 -19.96
C GLY A 216 18.41 21.19 -19.09
N GLU A 217 18.08 22.39 -19.61
CA GLU A 217 18.08 23.63 -18.84
C GLU A 217 16.96 23.69 -17.78
N GLU A 218 15.88 22.91 -17.97
CA GLU A 218 14.77 22.79 -17.01
C GLU A 218 15.07 21.81 -15.87
N LEU A 219 16.22 21.12 -15.92
CA LEU A 219 16.59 20.08 -14.99
C LEU A 219 17.43 20.63 -13.83
N LEU A 220 17.21 20.08 -12.64
CA LEU A 220 18.12 20.28 -11.53
C LEU A 220 19.51 19.70 -11.85
N PRO A 221 20.61 20.30 -11.35
CA PRO A 221 21.96 19.81 -11.65
C PRO A 221 22.18 18.33 -11.35
N GLY A 222 21.60 17.80 -10.27
CA GLY A 222 21.67 16.38 -9.92
C GLY A 222 20.89 15.47 -10.85
N ASP A 223 19.72 15.90 -11.32
CA ASP A 223 18.93 15.17 -12.33
C ASP A 223 19.66 15.14 -13.68
N ARG A 224 20.32 16.25 -14.07
CA ARG A 224 21.05 16.36 -15.33
C ARG A 224 22.12 15.27 -15.46
N ALA A 225 22.88 15.00 -14.41
CA ALA A 225 23.90 13.95 -14.41
C ALA A 225 23.30 12.55 -14.60
N ALA A 226 22.15 12.26 -13.95
CA ALA A 226 21.45 11.00 -14.11
C ALA A 226 20.91 10.81 -15.55
N PHE A 227 20.46 11.89 -16.19
CA PHE A 227 20.05 11.85 -17.61
C PHE A 227 21.22 11.62 -18.56
N LEU A 228 22.40 12.16 -18.25
CA LEU A 228 23.61 11.89 -19.02
C LEU A 228 24.04 10.43 -18.94
N ASP A 229 23.96 9.81 -17.75
CA ASP A 229 24.19 8.36 -17.59
C ASP A 229 23.16 7.54 -18.38
N THR A 230 21.87 7.94 -18.37
CA THR A 230 20.85 7.29 -19.20
C THR A 230 21.15 7.43 -20.70
N LEU A 231 21.55 8.62 -21.16
CA LEU A 231 21.96 8.84 -22.54
C LEU A 231 23.16 7.97 -22.90
N ALA A 232 24.17 7.91 -22.02
CA ALA A 232 25.33 7.05 -22.22
C ALA A 232 24.94 5.57 -22.31
N THR A 233 24.03 5.10 -21.45
CA THR A 233 23.50 3.72 -21.50
C THR A 233 22.85 3.44 -22.86
N ALA A 234 22.06 4.37 -23.40
CA ALA A 234 21.44 4.24 -24.71
C ALA A 234 22.48 4.22 -25.84
N LEU A 235 23.49 5.10 -25.77
CA LEU A 235 24.57 5.16 -26.72
C LEU A 235 25.45 3.90 -26.71
N VAL A 236 25.73 3.32 -25.55
CA VAL A 236 26.41 2.00 -25.43
C VAL A 236 25.58 0.91 -26.12
N ALA A 237 24.27 0.88 -25.88
CA ALA A 237 23.39 -0.09 -26.54
C ALA A 237 23.41 0.05 -28.08
N GLN A 238 23.55 1.28 -28.61
CA GLN A 238 23.66 1.58 -30.03
C GLN A 238 25.05 1.28 -30.60
N GLY A 239 26.10 1.25 -29.76
CA GLY A 239 27.50 1.09 -30.16
C GLY A 239 28.22 2.41 -30.41
N ALA A 240 27.62 3.56 -30.08
CA ALA A 240 28.22 4.90 -30.21
C ALA A 240 29.11 5.20 -28.98
N LEU A 241 30.21 4.46 -28.83
CA LEU A 241 31.02 4.40 -27.61
C LEU A 241 31.72 5.72 -27.26
N ASP A 242 32.24 6.44 -28.25
CA ASP A 242 32.91 7.74 -28.05
C ASP A 242 31.94 8.79 -27.48
N ASP A 243 30.70 8.83 -28.01
CA ASP A 243 29.66 9.72 -27.51
C ASP A 243 29.22 9.31 -26.07
N ALA A 244 29.15 8.01 -25.80
CA ALA A 244 28.85 7.49 -24.47
C ALA A 244 29.91 7.91 -23.45
N HIS A 245 31.21 7.80 -23.79
CA HIS A 245 32.30 8.24 -22.93
C HIS A 245 32.24 9.73 -22.63
N ARG A 246 31.94 10.59 -23.61
CA ARG A 246 31.78 12.04 -23.40
C ARG A 246 30.62 12.35 -22.44
N ALA A 247 29.49 11.70 -22.62
CA ALA A 247 28.34 11.87 -21.72
C ALA A 247 28.67 11.43 -20.28
N LEU A 248 29.40 10.33 -20.14
CA LEU A 248 29.85 9.83 -18.84
C LEU A 248 30.86 10.74 -18.16
N ASP A 249 31.79 11.39 -18.92
CA ASP A 249 32.74 12.34 -18.35
C ASP A 249 32.02 13.51 -17.69
N GLU A 250 30.98 14.06 -18.34
CA GLU A 250 30.15 15.14 -17.77
C GLU A 250 29.32 14.65 -16.57
N ALA A 251 28.74 13.45 -16.64
CA ALA A 251 27.96 12.86 -15.56
C ALA A 251 28.81 12.61 -14.31
N GLU A 252 29.97 11.96 -14.44
CA GLU A 252 30.87 11.64 -13.34
C GLU A 252 31.42 12.92 -12.69
N ALA A 253 31.79 13.93 -13.47
CA ALA A 253 32.21 15.25 -12.96
C ALA A 253 31.11 15.89 -12.11
N SER A 254 29.87 15.87 -12.58
CA SER A 254 28.71 16.40 -11.85
C SER A 254 28.41 15.61 -10.57
N PHE A 255 28.41 14.28 -10.64
CA PHE A 255 28.19 13.44 -9.45
C PHE A 255 29.26 13.66 -8.39
N THR A 256 30.52 13.80 -8.81
CA THR A 256 31.66 14.08 -7.89
C THR A 256 31.49 15.45 -7.24
N ALA A 257 31.16 16.50 -8.00
CA ALA A 257 30.97 17.84 -7.49
C ALA A 257 29.85 17.96 -6.45
N HIS A 258 28.82 17.09 -6.54
CA HIS A 258 27.67 17.08 -5.63
C HIS A 258 27.75 15.97 -4.57
N GLY A 259 28.82 15.19 -4.49
CA GLY A 259 28.98 14.09 -3.53
C GLY A 259 27.97 12.95 -3.72
N ASN A 260 27.52 12.74 -4.96
CA ASN A 260 26.53 11.69 -5.28
C ASN A 260 27.23 10.36 -5.62
N ASP A 261 27.66 9.62 -4.58
CA ASP A 261 28.33 8.34 -4.73
C ASP A 261 27.44 7.27 -5.40
N LEU A 262 26.13 7.29 -5.19
CA LEU A 262 25.21 6.38 -5.87
C LEU A 262 25.18 6.65 -7.39
N GLY A 263 25.17 7.91 -7.80
CA GLY A 263 25.28 8.29 -9.20
C GLY A 263 26.60 7.85 -9.83
N LEU A 264 27.72 7.98 -9.09
CA LEU A 264 29.04 7.50 -9.53
C LEU A 264 29.06 5.97 -9.70
N LEU A 265 28.37 5.22 -8.85
CA LEU A 265 28.24 3.77 -8.99
C LEU A 265 27.54 3.40 -10.32
N TYR A 266 26.40 4.04 -10.63
CA TYR A 266 25.69 3.80 -11.89
C TYR A 266 26.54 4.17 -13.12
N ALA A 267 27.15 5.36 -13.12
CA ALA A 267 28.00 5.82 -14.21
C ALA A 267 29.23 4.90 -14.42
N SER A 268 29.83 4.38 -13.32
CA SER A 268 30.94 3.43 -13.40
C SER A 268 30.55 2.10 -14.05
N LEU A 269 29.34 1.60 -13.77
CA LEU A 269 28.80 0.40 -14.43
C LEU A 269 28.56 0.64 -15.92
N THR A 270 27.98 1.77 -16.28
CA THR A 270 27.75 2.14 -17.69
C THR A 270 29.08 2.29 -18.43
N ARG A 271 30.08 2.91 -17.80
CA ARG A 271 31.43 3.07 -18.36
C ARG A 271 32.14 1.73 -18.54
N ALA A 272 32.03 0.83 -17.58
CA ALA A 272 32.58 -0.51 -17.69
C ALA A 272 31.98 -1.29 -18.86
N ARG A 273 30.67 -1.20 -19.04
CA ARG A 273 30.00 -1.80 -20.22
C ARG A 273 30.52 -1.21 -21.52
N ALA A 274 30.68 0.13 -21.59
CA ALA A 274 31.22 0.78 -22.77
C ALA A 274 32.64 0.23 -23.10
N TRP A 275 33.53 0.09 -22.13
CA TRP A 275 34.87 -0.46 -22.33
C TRP A 275 34.85 -1.95 -22.69
N LEU A 276 33.95 -2.75 -22.14
CA LEU A 276 33.80 -4.17 -22.52
C LEU A 276 33.33 -4.31 -23.98
N GLU A 277 32.40 -3.49 -24.42
CA GLU A 277 31.94 -3.45 -25.81
C GLU A 277 33.06 -2.94 -26.77
N ALA A 278 33.95 -2.07 -26.30
CA ALA A 278 35.12 -1.60 -27.03
C ALA A 278 36.27 -2.63 -27.10
N GLY A 279 36.18 -3.75 -26.34
CA GLY A 279 37.27 -4.72 -26.25
C GLY A 279 38.44 -4.25 -25.38
N GLU A 280 38.18 -3.35 -24.41
CA GLU A 280 39.16 -2.75 -23.50
C GLU A 280 38.92 -3.22 -22.02
N PRO A 281 39.01 -4.51 -21.76
CA PRO A 281 38.60 -5.05 -20.44
C PRO A 281 39.44 -4.52 -19.25
N ALA A 282 40.71 -4.13 -19.47
CA ALA A 282 41.53 -3.52 -18.42
C ALA A 282 40.94 -2.18 -17.95
N LYS A 283 40.49 -1.32 -18.89
CA LYS A 283 39.83 -0.05 -18.55
C LYS A 283 38.46 -0.26 -17.90
N ALA A 284 37.78 -1.35 -18.27
CA ALA A 284 36.54 -1.74 -17.61
C ALA A 284 36.78 -2.08 -16.12
N LEU A 285 37.84 -2.84 -15.81
CA LEU A 285 38.20 -3.16 -14.41
C LEU A 285 38.50 -1.90 -13.58
N ASP A 286 39.19 -0.90 -14.15
CA ASP A 286 39.45 0.37 -13.47
C ASP A 286 38.14 1.12 -13.17
N ALA A 287 37.20 1.13 -14.11
CA ALA A 287 35.88 1.74 -13.89
C ALA A 287 35.09 0.98 -12.79
N LEU A 288 35.10 -0.35 -12.80
CA LEU A 288 34.43 -1.19 -11.80
C LEU A 288 35.03 -1.02 -10.41
N ALA A 289 36.36 -0.85 -10.29
CA ALA A 289 37.01 -0.56 -9.02
C ALA A 289 36.50 0.77 -8.43
N ARG A 290 36.40 1.84 -9.24
CA ARG A 290 35.83 3.12 -8.80
C ARG A 290 34.36 2.98 -8.38
N GLY A 291 33.58 2.18 -9.14
CA GLY A 291 32.19 1.87 -8.76
C GLY A 291 32.09 1.17 -7.41
N LYS A 292 32.97 0.23 -7.12
CA LYS A 292 33.03 -0.49 -5.84
C LYS A 292 33.39 0.43 -4.66
N GLU A 293 34.30 1.38 -4.86
CA GLU A 293 34.61 2.42 -3.88
C GLU A 293 33.39 3.33 -3.62
N ALA A 294 32.71 3.76 -4.67
CA ALA A 294 31.50 4.57 -4.55
C ALA A 294 30.37 3.83 -3.84
N ALA A 295 30.16 2.54 -4.12
CA ALA A 295 29.22 1.69 -3.40
C ALA A 295 29.57 1.60 -1.90
N THR A 296 30.84 1.50 -1.56
CA THR A 296 31.32 1.46 -0.16
C THR A 296 31.05 2.78 0.57
N ARG A 297 31.31 3.92 -0.07
CA ARG A 297 31.05 5.25 0.54
C ARG A 297 29.56 5.55 0.71
N SER A 298 28.72 5.15 -0.25
CA SER A 298 27.27 5.35 -0.17
C SER A 298 26.56 4.35 0.74
N GLY A 299 27.23 3.27 1.16
CA GLY A 299 26.60 2.14 1.86
C GLY A 299 25.60 1.35 0.98
N ALA A 300 25.60 1.59 -0.34
CA ALA A 300 24.68 0.95 -1.27
C ALA A 300 25.08 -0.51 -1.50
N THR A 301 24.18 -1.44 -1.21
CA THR A 301 24.30 -2.85 -1.57
C THR A 301 23.62 -3.18 -2.91
N VAL A 302 22.82 -2.24 -3.42
CA VAL A 302 22.21 -2.34 -4.74
C VAL A 302 23.30 -2.36 -5.81
N LEU A 303 23.15 -3.20 -6.82
CA LEU A 303 24.08 -3.36 -7.95
C LEU A 303 25.47 -3.97 -7.62
N LEU A 304 25.72 -4.44 -6.41
CA LEU A 304 26.98 -5.16 -6.12
C LEU A 304 27.08 -6.47 -6.92
N ASP A 305 25.95 -7.14 -7.11
CA ASP A 305 25.88 -8.31 -7.99
C ASP A 305 26.21 -7.95 -9.44
N GLU A 306 25.73 -6.82 -9.94
CA GLU A 306 26.02 -6.36 -11.30
C GLU A 306 27.49 -5.97 -11.46
N LEU A 307 28.10 -5.32 -10.45
CA LEU A 307 29.54 -5.02 -10.44
C LEU A 307 30.37 -6.29 -10.55
N GLU A 308 30.05 -7.31 -9.75
CA GLU A 308 30.80 -8.57 -9.77
C GLU A 308 30.58 -9.36 -11.07
N LEU A 309 29.37 -9.30 -11.65
CA LEU A 309 29.11 -9.90 -12.96
C LEU A 309 29.97 -9.26 -14.06
N GLN A 310 30.02 -7.92 -14.12
CA GLN A 310 30.85 -7.23 -15.10
C GLN A 310 32.35 -7.40 -14.85
N THR A 311 32.77 -7.48 -13.59
CA THR A 311 34.14 -7.84 -13.23
C THR A 311 34.50 -9.24 -13.76
N SER A 312 33.60 -10.21 -13.61
CA SER A 312 33.78 -11.56 -14.17
C SER A 312 33.95 -11.52 -15.69
N LEU A 313 33.08 -10.79 -16.39
CA LEU A 313 33.16 -10.66 -17.85
C LEU A 313 34.46 -9.98 -18.31
N ALA A 314 34.92 -8.96 -17.58
CA ALA A 314 36.18 -8.30 -17.90
C ALA A 314 37.40 -9.25 -17.75
N HIS A 315 37.45 -10.02 -16.70
CA HIS A 315 38.50 -11.04 -16.51
C HIS A 315 38.42 -12.17 -17.53
N GLU A 316 37.21 -12.58 -17.93
CA GLU A 316 37.01 -13.56 -19.00
C GLU A 316 37.59 -13.07 -20.33
N GLN A 317 37.31 -11.81 -20.71
CA GLN A 317 37.90 -11.21 -21.92
C GLN A 317 39.43 -11.10 -21.86
N LEU A 318 40.03 -10.95 -20.69
CA LEU A 318 41.47 -10.98 -20.48
C LEU A 318 42.05 -12.40 -20.49
N GLY A 319 41.23 -13.45 -20.52
CA GLY A 319 41.68 -14.83 -20.41
C GLY A 319 42.06 -15.23 -18.98
N ASP A 320 41.84 -14.37 -17.98
CA ASP A 320 42.05 -14.67 -16.55
C ASP A 320 40.82 -15.38 -15.96
N TYR A 321 40.64 -16.61 -16.33
CA TYR A 321 39.47 -17.42 -15.90
C TYR A 321 39.46 -17.68 -14.39
N ARG A 322 40.63 -17.59 -13.68
CA ARG A 322 40.68 -17.75 -12.23
C ARG A 322 39.99 -16.56 -11.53
N SER A 323 40.34 -15.35 -11.92
CA SER A 323 39.70 -14.13 -11.39
C SER A 323 38.26 -14.00 -11.85
N ALA A 324 37.95 -14.37 -13.09
CA ALA A 324 36.59 -14.43 -13.60
C ALA A 324 35.70 -15.34 -12.73
N LEU A 325 36.15 -16.55 -12.42
CA LEU A 325 35.40 -17.47 -11.54
C LEU A 325 35.27 -16.93 -10.13
N ALA A 326 36.28 -16.25 -9.60
CA ALA A 326 36.22 -15.63 -8.27
C ALA A 326 35.14 -14.56 -8.20
N ALA A 327 35.12 -13.63 -9.16
CA ALA A 327 34.08 -12.58 -9.27
C ALA A 327 32.68 -13.18 -9.50
N HIS A 328 32.58 -14.24 -10.30
CA HIS A 328 31.31 -14.93 -10.53
C HIS A 328 30.74 -15.59 -9.26
N ARG A 329 31.61 -16.12 -8.39
CA ARG A 329 31.19 -16.64 -7.07
C ARG A 329 30.70 -15.54 -6.14
N GLU A 330 31.33 -14.35 -6.16
CA GLU A 330 30.83 -13.19 -5.41
C GLU A 330 29.48 -12.72 -5.93
N PHE A 331 29.29 -12.66 -7.26
CA PHE A 331 27.97 -12.40 -7.87
C PHE A 331 26.90 -13.33 -7.30
N TYR A 332 27.14 -14.66 -7.27
CA TYR A 332 26.18 -15.62 -6.72
C TYR A 332 25.92 -15.41 -5.24
N ARG A 333 26.94 -15.08 -4.43
CA ARG A 333 26.75 -14.79 -3.00
C ARG A 333 25.82 -13.58 -2.79
N TRP A 334 26.04 -12.51 -3.55
CA TRP A 334 25.17 -11.33 -3.47
C TRP A 334 23.74 -11.67 -3.88
N ARG A 335 23.55 -12.40 -4.96
CA ARG A 335 22.23 -12.87 -5.41
C ARG A 335 21.54 -13.75 -4.37
N GLU A 336 22.24 -14.71 -3.80
CA GLU A 336 21.73 -15.59 -2.75
C GLU A 336 21.32 -14.80 -1.50
N THR A 337 22.16 -13.86 -1.06
CA THR A 337 21.86 -12.97 0.07
C THR A 337 20.59 -12.15 -0.18
N GLN A 338 20.42 -11.60 -1.38
CA GLN A 338 19.20 -10.85 -1.75
C GLN A 338 17.97 -11.75 -1.76
N VAL A 339 18.06 -12.96 -2.31
CA VAL A 339 16.95 -13.92 -2.34
C VAL A 339 16.55 -14.35 -0.94
N LEU A 340 17.51 -14.66 -0.06
CA LEU A 340 17.25 -15.04 1.33
C LEU A 340 16.63 -13.88 2.12
N ALA A 341 17.18 -12.68 2.00
CA ALA A 341 16.62 -11.50 2.66
C ALA A 341 15.16 -11.23 2.22
N LEU A 342 14.87 -11.39 0.93
CA LEU A 342 13.51 -11.26 0.39
C LEU A 342 12.58 -12.35 0.94
N ALA A 343 13.05 -13.59 1.04
CA ALA A 343 12.27 -14.71 1.57
C ALA A 343 11.95 -14.51 3.05
N GLU A 344 12.93 -14.08 3.85
CA GLU A 344 12.72 -13.76 5.27
C GLU A 344 11.75 -12.61 5.49
N GLU A 345 11.82 -11.57 4.67
CA GLU A 345 10.93 -10.42 4.79
C GLU A 345 9.50 -10.76 4.37
N ARG A 346 9.32 -11.58 3.32
CA ARG A 346 8.01 -12.12 2.96
C ARG A 346 7.42 -12.97 4.08
N ALA A 347 8.25 -13.79 4.72
CA ALA A 347 7.81 -14.59 5.86
C ALA A 347 7.36 -13.70 7.04
N ARG A 348 8.12 -12.62 7.35
CA ARG A 348 7.75 -11.64 8.39
C ARG A 348 6.47 -10.90 8.03
N SER A 349 6.33 -10.40 6.81
CA SER A 349 5.13 -9.69 6.33
C SER A 349 3.90 -10.59 6.39
N LEU A 350 4.04 -11.86 5.98
CA LEU A 350 2.97 -12.84 6.07
C LEU A 350 2.59 -13.12 7.53
N ALA A 351 3.57 -13.27 8.43
CA ALA A 351 3.33 -13.48 9.85
C ALA A 351 2.55 -12.31 10.46
N VAL A 352 2.98 -11.06 10.19
CA VAL A 352 2.27 -9.85 10.65
C VAL A 352 0.84 -9.78 10.09
N THR A 353 0.65 -10.14 8.82
CA THR A 353 -0.69 -10.16 8.21
C THR A 353 -1.58 -11.24 8.86
N LEU A 354 -1.04 -12.43 9.11
CA LEU A 354 -1.77 -13.51 9.78
C LEU A 354 -2.11 -13.17 11.23
N ASP A 355 -1.20 -12.53 11.96
CA ASP A 355 -1.44 -12.07 13.32
C ASP A 355 -2.49 -10.95 13.35
N PHE A 356 -2.43 -10.01 12.40
CA PHE A 356 -3.45 -8.97 12.25
C PHE A 356 -4.82 -9.56 11.92
N ASP A 357 -4.90 -10.49 10.97
CA ASP A 357 -6.14 -11.17 10.60
C ASP A 357 -6.69 -12.02 11.74
N ARG A 358 -5.79 -12.60 12.55
CA ARG A 358 -6.19 -13.35 13.76
C ARG A 358 -6.74 -12.41 14.82
N ALA A 359 -6.02 -11.35 15.16
CA ALA A 359 -6.47 -10.32 16.10
C ALA A 359 -7.78 -9.65 15.64
N HIS A 360 -7.92 -9.39 14.34
CA HIS A 360 -9.12 -8.83 13.75
C HIS A 360 -10.31 -9.79 13.83
N ARG A 361 -10.09 -11.09 13.58
CA ARG A 361 -11.13 -12.13 13.77
C ARG A 361 -11.52 -12.29 15.24
N GLU A 362 -10.55 -12.33 16.14
CA GLU A 362 -10.78 -12.39 17.59
C GLU A 362 -11.54 -11.16 18.09
N SER A 363 -11.24 -9.98 17.59
CA SER A 363 -11.96 -8.73 17.90
C SER A 363 -13.41 -8.69 17.36
N ARG A 364 -13.75 -9.50 16.38
CA ARG A 364 -15.11 -9.56 15.78
C ARG A 364 -16.04 -10.54 16.48
N HIS A 365 -15.54 -11.36 17.39
CA HIS A 365 -16.34 -12.29 18.15
C HIS A 365 -16.24 -12.03 19.65
N ASP A 366 -17.36 -12.24 20.36
CA ASP A 366 -17.42 -12.17 21.81
C ASP A 366 -16.82 -13.44 22.43
N ALA A 367 -15.80 -13.28 23.26
CA ALA A 367 -15.05 -14.40 23.82
C ALA A 367 -15.88 -15.34 24.72
N LEU A 368 -16.96 -14.83 25.34
CA LEU A 368 -17.81 -15.62 26.23
C LEU A 368 -18.82 -16.47 25.46
N THR A 369 -19.46 -15.88 24.46
CA THR A 369 -20.62 -16.46 23.77
C THR A 369 -20.28 -17.03 22.39
N GLY A 370 -19.15 -16.64 21.80
CA GLY A 370 -18.76 -16.99 20.42
C GLY A 370 -19.57 -16.26 19.35
N LEU A 371 -20.57 -15.46 19.73
CA LEU A 371 -21.32 -14.64 18.79
C LEU A 371 -20.44 -13.51 18.22
N MET A 372 -20.95 -12.80 17.23
CA MET A 372 -20.31 -11.57 16.77
C MET A 372 -20.23 -10.55 17.93
N SER A 373 -19.11 -9.84 18.02
CA SER A 373 -18.97 -8.69 18.93
C SER A 373 -19.72 -7.47 18.40
N ARG A 374 -19.90 -6.45 19.21
CA ARG A 374 -20.46 -5.16 18.78
C ARG A 374 -19.76 -4.62 17.56
N ARG A 375 -18.44 -4.64 17.53
CA ARG A 375 -17.64 -4.18 16.38
C ARG A 375 -17.93 -5.00 15.10
N GLY A 376 -17.99 -6.33 15.24
CA GLY A 376 -18.34 -7.19 14.11
C GLY A 376 -19.74 -6.94 13.58
N PHE A 377 -20.69 -6.68 14.48
CA PHE A 377 -22.06 -6.29 14.14
C PHE A 377 -22.09 -4.97 13.37
N ASP A 378 -21.49 -3.90 13.88
CA ASP A 378 -21.52 -2.58 13.24
C ASP A 378 -20.98 -2.64 11.81
N GLU A 379 -19.85 -3.35 11.59
CA GLU A 379 -19.25 -3.53 10.26
C GLU A 379 -20.13 -4.32 9.27
N LEU A 380 -20.82 -5.37 9.73
CA LEU A 380 -21.63 -6.23 8.86
C LEU A 380 -23.02 -5.66 8.62
N PHE A 381 -23.64 -5.07 9.63
CA PHE A 381 -25.00 -4.54 9.57
C PHE A 381 -25.14 -3.43 8.55
N ALA A 382 -24.21 -2.49 8.51
CA ALA A 382 -24.18 -1.43 7.49
C ALA A 382 -24.14 -1.99 6.06
N ARG A 383 -23.35 -3.05 5.84
CA ARG A 383 -23.29 -3.72 4.51
C ARG A 383 -24.57 -4.43 4.13
N VAL A 384 -25.25 -5.05 5.11
CA VAL A 384 -26.52 -5.75 4.86
C VAL A 384 -27.62 -4.75 4.52
N LEU A 385 -27.70 -3.64 5.26
CA LEU A 385 -28.68 -2.57 4.99
C LEU A 385 -28.49 -1.91 3.62
N ASN A 386 -27.25 -1.69 3.20
CA ASN A 386 -26.98 -1.13 1.86
C ASN A 386 -27.43 -2.06 0.72
N ARG A 387 -27.67 -3.34 0.99
CA ARG A 387 -28.22 -4.32 0.03
C ARG A 387 -29.73 -4.53 0.17
N ALA A 388 -30.37 -3.95 1.16
CA ALA A 388 -31.81 -4.01 1.32
C ALA A 388 -32.48 -3.39 0.06
N GLY A 389 -33.53 -4.01 -0.42
CA GLY A 389 -34.22 -3.55 -1.63
C GLY A 389 -33.77 -4.23 -2.93
N LEU A 390 -32.70 -5.04 -2.93
CA LEU A 390 -32.29 -5.87 -4.08
C LEU A 390 -32.97 -7.25 -4.09
N GLY A 391 -34.11 -7.41 -3.38
CA GLY A 391 -34.92 -8.62 -3.40
C GLY A 391 -35.25 -9.25 -2.05
N ALA A 392 -34.72 -8.74 -0.93
CA ALA A 392 -35.06 -9.17 0.41
C ALA A 392 -35.12 -8.00 1.39
N GLY A 393 -36.09 -8.03 2.34
CA GLY A 393 -36.13 -7.14 3.47
C GLY A 393 -35.06 -7.48 4.52
N VAL A 394 -34.80 -6.56 5.43
CA VAL A 394 -33.91 -6.75 6.58
C VAL A 394 -34.69 -6.49 7.86
N GLY A 395 -34.67 -7.45 8.79
CA GLY A 395 -35.19 -7.32 10.14
C GLY A 395 -34.04 -7.28 11.16
N LEU A 396 -34.13 -6.35 12.10
CA LEU A 396 -33.23 -6.22 13.25
C LEU A 396 -34.04 -6.47 14.53
N ALA A 397 -33.54 -7.31 15.44
CA ALA A 397 -34.11 -7.44 16.77
C ALA A 397 -33.04 -7.13 17.84
N LEU A 398 -33.30 -6.14 18.68
CA LEU A 398 -32.57 -5.94 19.92
C LEU A 398 -33.20 -6.80 21.00
N ILE A 399 -32.37 -7.57 21.72
CA ILE A 399 -32.78 -8.58 22.70
C ILE A 399 -32.03 -8.33 23.99
N ASP A 400 -32.77 -8.36 25.11
CA ASP A 400 -32.22 -8.17 26.45
C ASP A 400 -32.66 -9.32 27.35
N LEU A 401 -31.75 -9.83 28.16
CA LEU A 401 -32.02 -10.92 29.07
C LEU A 401 -32.64 -10.38 30.35
N ASP A 402 -33.92 -10.68 30.55
CA ASP A 402 -34.70 -10.15 31.66
C ASP A 402 -34.11 -10.56 33.03
N HIS A 403 -34.01 -9.60 33.93
CA HIS A 403 -33.56 -9.81 35.31
C HIS A 403 -32.14 -10.37 35.44
N PHE A 404 -31.28 -10.21 34.44
CA PHE A 404 -29.90 -10.76 34.40
C PHE A 404 -29.09 -10.37 35.64
N LYS A 405 -29.21 -9.12 36.10
CA LYS A 405 -28.55 -8.69 37.33
C LYS A 405 -28.95 -9.53 38.55
N GLN A 406 -30.23 -9.92 38.66
CA GLN A 406 -30.69 -10.76 39.78
C GLN A 406 -30.09 -12.17 39.72
N VAL A 407 -29.86 -12.70 38.50
CA VAL A 407 -29.17 -13.98 38.32
C VAL A 407 -27.73 -13.87 38.82
N ASN A 408 -27.01 -12.82 38.45
CA ASN A 408 -25.64 -12.58 38.94
C ASN A 408 -25.58 -12.38 40.44
N ASP A 409 -26.46 -11.54 41.00
CA ASP A 409 -26.46 -11.21 42.43
C ASP A 409 -26.82 -12.42 43.32
N ARG A 410 -27.67 -13.31 42.83
CA ARG A 410 -28.15 -14.47 43.61
C ARG A 410 -27.30 -15.74 43.40
N PHE A 411 -26.80 -15.99 42.18
CA PHE A 411 -26.15 -17.25 41.82
C PHE A 411 -24.68 -17.06 41.38
N GLY A 412 -24.18 -15.83 41.39
CA GLY A 412 -22.82 -15.48 41.03
C GLY A 412 -22.61 -15.31 39.52
N HIS A 413 -21.49 -14.69 39.14
CA HIS A 413 -21.17 -14.39 37.74
C HIS A 413 -21.03 -15.62 36.83
N ALA A 414 -20.61 -16.77 37.38
CA ALA A 414 -20.53 -18.01 36.59
C ALA A 414 -21.92 -18.48 36.11
N ALA A 415 -22.97 -18.26 36.90
CA ALA A 415 -24.35 -18.55 36.53
C ALA A 415 -24.84 -17.56 35.45
N GLY A 416 -24.50 -16.28 35.58
CA GLY A 416 -24.78 -15.28 34.56
C GLY A 416 -24.08 -15.59 33.21
N ASP A 417 -22.82 -15.98 33.26
CA ASP A 417 -22.08 -16.40 32.05
C ASP A 417 -22.73 -17.60 31.35
N GLU A 418 -23.23 -18.57 32.12
CA GLU A 418 -23.93 -19.71 31.54
C GLU A 418 -25.30 -19.31 30.96
N ALA A 419 -26.05 -18.39 31.60
CA ALA A 419 -27.25 -17.82 31.02
C ALA A 419 -27.00 -17.15 29.66
N LEU A 420 -25.93 -16.37 29.57
CA LEU A 420 -25.53 -15.73 28.31
C LEU A 420 -25.16 -16.76 27.22
N ARG A 421 -24.45 -17.84 27.58
CA ARG A 421 -24.13 -18.93 26.65
C ARG A 421 -25.38 -19.69 26.18
N ILE A 422 -26.35 -19.89 27.02
CA ILE A 422 -27.62 -20.53 26.67
C ILE A 422 -28.37 -19.68 25.65
N VAL A 423 -28.53 -18.38 25.90
CA VAL A 423 -29.19 -17.45 24.98
C VAL A 423 -28.45 -17.45 23.64
N ALA A 424 -27.13 -17.34 23.64
CA ALA A 424 -26.31 -17.33 22.44
C ALA A 424 -26.50 -18.61 21.59
N LYS A 425 -26.49 -19.80 22.23
CA LYS A 425 -26.72 -21.08 21.52
C LYS A 425 -28.12 -21.14 20.92
N LEU A 426 -29.13 -20.63 21.60
CA LEU A 426 -30.50 -20.59 21.09
C LEU A 426 -30.61 -19.63 19.90
N LEU A 427 -30.01 -18.45 19.98
CA LEU A 427 -29.98 -17.49 18.86
C LEU A 427 -29.33 -18.11 17.62
N VAL A 428 -28.16 -18.74 17.75
CA VAL A 428 -27.49 -19.42 16.64
C VAL A 428 -28.36 -20.53 16.04
N SER A 429 -29.04 -21.32 16.88
CA SER A 429 -29.85 -22.44 16.42
C SER A 429 -31.13 -22.02 15.66
N GLU A 430 -31.58 -20.79 15.85
CA GLU A 430 -32.77 -20.24 15.19
C GLU A 430 -32.43 -19.36 13.98
N CYS A 431 -31.16 -18.98 13.82
CA CYS A 431 -30.66 -18.20 12.68
C CYS A 431 -30.35 -19.12 11.47
N ARG A 432 -30.67 -18.65 10.27
CA ARG A 432 -30.27 -19.28 9.00
C ARG A 432 -28.83 -18.90 8.67
N PRO A 433 -28.17 -19.54 7.70
CA PRO A 433 -26.81 -19.15 7.25
C PRO A 433 -26.69 -17.72 6.75
N THR A 434 -27.79 -17.09 6.33
CA THR A 434 -27.86 -15.70 5.89
C THR A 434 -28.08 -14.70 7.04
N ASP A 435 -28.51 -15.20 8.19
CA ASP A 435 -28.80 -14.40 9.38
C ASP A 435 -27.57 -14.37 10.28
N PHE A 436 -27.50 -13.40 11.18
CA PHE A 436 -26.43 -13.40 12.17
C PHE A 436 -26.89 -12.81 13.50
N ALA A 437 -26.23 -13.27 14.55
CA ALA A 437 -26.45 -12.81 15.90
C ALA A 437 -25.16 -12.21 16.47
N ALA A 438 -25.29 -11.18 17.30
CA ALA A 438 -24.17 -10.56 17.99
C ALA A 438 -24.52 -10.26 19.45
N ARG A 439 -23.48 -10.14 20.30
CA ARG A 439 -23.59 -9.61 21.64
C ARG A 439 -23.05 -8.19 21.66
N LEU A 440 -23.89 -7.23 22.05
CA LEU A 440 -23.52 -5.82 22.06
C LEU A 440 -22.78 -5.41 23.35
N GLY A 441 -23.03 -6.13 24.43
CA GLY A 441 -22.40 -5.96 25.74
C GLY A 441 -23.34 -6.36 26.87
N GLY A 442 -22.80 -6.70 28.02
CA GLY A 442 -23.63 -7.11 29.17
C GLY A 442 -24.59 -8.26 28.82
N ASP A 443 -25.87 -7.99 28.96
CA ASP A 443 -27.01 -8.86 28.68
C ASP A 443 -27.74 -8.55 27.36
N GLU A 444 -27.17 -7.66 26.55
CA GLU A 444 -27.76 -7.22 25.28
C GLU A 444 -27.27 -8.02 24.10
N PHE A 445 -28.21 -8.54 23.33
CA PHE A 445 -27.97 -9.25 22.07
C PHE A 445 -28.68 -8.57 20.91
N VAL A 446 -28.22 -8.85 19.70
CA VAL A 446 -28.89 -8.42 18.46
C VAL A 446 -28.93 -9.57 17.47
N VAL A 447 -30.03 -9.66 16.73
CA VAL A 447 -30.19 -10.58 15.61
C VAL A 447 -30.56 -9.77 14.37
N VAL A 448 -29.89 -10.05 13.26
CA VAL A 448 -30.21 -9.52 11.94
C VAL A 448 -30.66 -10.68 11.04
N VAL A 449 -31.83 -10.52 10.46
CA VAL A 449 -32.47 -11.52 9.62
C VAL A 449 -32.73 -10.95 8.25
N GLN A 450 -32.37 -11.69 7.19
CA GLN A 450 -32.71 -11.32 5.83
C GLN A 450 -33.94 -12.12 5.37
N GLY A 451 -35.01 -11.41 4.96
CA GLY A 451 -36.26 -12.04 4.55
C GLY A 451 -37.47 -11.13 4.61
N ASP A 452 -38.64 -11.74 4.56
CA ASP A 452 -39.94 -11.04 4.61
C ASP A 452 -40.22 -10.44 5.99
N ARG A 453 -41.16 -9.50 6.03
CA ARG A 453 -41.64 -8.90 7.29
C ARG A 453 -42.13 -9.96 8.26
N GLY A 454 -41.85 -9.76 9.53
CA GLY A 454 -42.22 -10.66 10.62
C GLY A 454 -41.24 -11.83 10.86
N THR A 455 -40.20 -11.98 10.01
CA THR A 455 -39.23 -13.06 10.18
C THR A 455 -38.38 -12.88 11.43
N ALA A 456 -37.89 -11.66 11.69
CA ALA A 456 -37.11 -11.36 12.90
C ALA A 456 -37.93 -11.54 14.20
N ALA A 457 -39.17 -11.08 14.21
CA ALA A 457 -40.07 -11.29 15.32
C ALA A 457 -40.38 -12.77 15.56
N THR A 458 -40.46 -13.57 14.49
CA THR A 458 -40.67 -15.03 14.57
C THR A 458 -39.47 -15.73 15.19
N VAL A 459 -38.23 -15.38 14.80
CA VAL A 459 -37.01 -15.88 15.42
C VAL A 459 -36.99 -15.59 16.91
N CYS A 460 -37.25 -14.34 17.31
CA CYS A 460 -37.28 -13.96 18.73
C CYS A 460 -38.34 -14.71 19.53
N ARG A 461 -39.54 -14.92 18.98
CA ARG A 461 -40.60 -15.70 19.64
C ARG A 461 -40.19 -17.16 19.86
N ARG A 462 -39.57 -17.81 18.90
CA ARG A 462 -39.05 -19.17 19.00
C ARG A 462 -37.93 -19.27 20.05
N VAL A 463 -37.00 -18.32 20.07
CA VAL A 463 -35.95 -18.25 21.08
C VAL A 463 -36.56 -18.11 22.47
N ARG A 464 -37.55 -17.19 22.66
CA ARG A 464 -38.27 -17.00 23.93
C ARG A 464 -38.97 -18.27 24.38
N GLU A 465 -39.71 -18.94 23.49
CA GLU A 465 -40.43 -20.18 23.79
C GLU A 465 -39.50 -21.32 24.21
N ARG A 466 -38.38 -21.47 23.47
CA ARG A 466 -37.36 -22.47 23.81
C ARG A 466 -36.64 -22.17 25.10
N LEU A 467 -36.35 -20.88 25.38
CA LEU A 467 -35.73 -20.46 26.61
C LEU A 467 -36.65 -20.77 27.81
N HIS A 468 -37.96 -20.51 27.64
CA HIS A 468 -38.96 -20.86 28.66
C HIS A 468 -39.09 -22.40 28.86
N ALA A 469 -39.03 -23.19 27.78
CA ALA A 469 -39.06 -24.65 27.84
C ALA A 469 -37.80 -25.27 28.46
N HIS A 470 -36.65 -24.59 28.40
CA HIS A 470 -35.42 -25.00 29.08
C HIS A 470 -35.50 -24.87 30.60
N GLY A 471 -36.54 -24.19 31.13
CA GLY A 471 -36.99 -24.17 32.51
C GLY A 471 -35.90 -24.18 33.59
N PRO A 472 -36.25 -24.32 34.87
CA PRO A 472 -35.32 -24.23 36.01
C PRO A 472 -34.35 -25.43 36.14
N THR A 473 -34.08 -26.20 35.08
CA THR A 473 -33.17 -27.35 35.12
C THR A 473 -31.72 -26.99 35.47
N HIS A 474 -31.31 -25.74 35.27
CA HIS A 474 -29.95 -25.28 35.60
C HIS A 474 -29.84 -24.60 36.96
N TRP A 475 -30.94 -24.04 37.48
CA TRP A 475 -31.04 -23.41 38.81
C TRP A 475 -32.39 -23.79 39.45
N PRO A 476 -32.49 -24.89 40.21
CA PRO A 476 -33.75 -25.44 40.71
C PRO A 476 -34.61 -24.43 41.49
N ASP A 477 -33.98 -23.44 42.11
CA ASP A 477 -34.64 -22.37 42.89
C ASP A 477 -34.52 -20.98 42.23
N GLY A 478 -34.09 -20.90 40.94
CA GLY A 478 -33.85 -19.65 40.22
C GLY A 478 -35.06 -19.12 39.45
N PRO A 479 -35.07 -17.83 39.11
CA PRO A 479 -36.08 -17.29 38.20
C PRO A 479 -35.96 -17.95 36.82
N ALA A 480 -37.10 -18.15 36.17
CA ALA A 480 -37.09 -18.56 34.76
C ALA A 480 -36.36 -17.52 33.90
N LEU A 481 -35.40 -17.97 33.10
CA LEU A 481 -34.76 -17.08 32.14
C LEU A 481 -35.77 -16.64 31.06
N THR A 482 -35.94 -15.35 30.89
CA THR A 482 -36.80 -14.78 29.84
C THR A 482 -36.05 -13.68 29.11
N ILE A 483 -36.50 -13.37 27.91
CA ILE A 483 -35.97 -12.29 27.07
C ILE A 483 -37.08 -11.31 26.69
N SER A 484 -36.69 -10.06 26.62
CA SER A 484 -37.46 -9.01 25.96
C SER A 484 -36.82 -8.66 24.65
N ALA A 485 -37.62 -8.52 23.57
CA ALA A 485 -37.11 -8.20 22.23
C ALA A 485 -37.92 -7.09 21.55
N GLY A 486 -37.21 -6.09 21.02
CA GLY A 486 -37.77 -5.06 20.16
C GLY A 486 -37.29 -5.25 18.71
N VAL A 487 -38.22 -5.22 17.77
CA VAL A 487 -37.94 -5.55 16.37
C VAL A 487 -38.20 -4.35 15.47
N ALA A 488 -37.27 -4.04 14.56
CA ALA A 488 -37.44 -3.10 13.46
C ALA A 488 -37.22 -3.81 12.12
N GLU A 489 -37.96 -3.41 11.08
CA GLU A 489 -37.91 -4.05 9.77
C GLU A 489 -37.94 -3.02 8.65
N THR A 490 -37.13 -3.23 7.59
CA THR A 490 -37.12 -2.39 6.40
C THR A 490 -37.08 -3.20 5.11
N LEU A 491 -37.69 -2.64 4.05
CA LEU A 491 -37.61 -3.16 2.68
C LEU A 491 -36.74 -2.30 1.78
N GLN A 492 -36.17 -1.21 2.32
CA GLN A 492 -35.35 -0.25 1.59
C GLN A 492 -34.08 0.06 2.37
N PRO A 493 -32.99 0.50 1.71
CA PRO A 493 -31.80 0.98 2.40
C PRO A 493 -32.15 2.14 3.36
N VAL A 494 -31.74 2.02 4.60
CA VAL A 494 -31.91 3.05 5.64
C VAL A 494 -30.63 3.16 6.44
N ASP A 495 -30.46 4.27 7.14
CA ASP A 495 -29.34 4.43 8.06
C ASP A 495 -29.43 3.41 9.22
N PRO A 496 -28.33 2.71 9.58
CA PRO A 496 -28.31 1.77 10.70
C PRO A 496 -28.86 2.33 12.01
N SER A 497 -28.60 3.60 12.30
CA SER A 497 -29.06 4.27 13.53
C SER A 497 -30.59 4.37 13.62
N VAL A 498 -31.27 4.51 12.48
CA VAL A 498 -32.74 4.59 12.44
C VAL A 498 -33.35 3.24 12.84
N MET A 499 -32.84 2.13 12.30
CA MET A 499 -33.35 0.81 12.67
C MET A 499 -33.03 0.47 14.12
N LEU A 500 -31.84 0.80 14.60
CA LEU A 500 -31.47 0.60 16.00
C LEU A 500 -32.40 1.38 16.94
N ALA A 501 -32.68 2.65 16.64
CA ALA A 501 -33.59 3.48 17.45
C ALA A 501 -35.03 2.92 17.47
N GLN A 502 -35.55 2.44 16.33
CA GLN A 502 -36.88 1.82 16.25
C GLN A 502 -36.95 0.51 17.07
N ALA A 503 -35.91 -0.32 16.98
CA ALA A 503 -35.84 -1.57 17.74
C ALA A 503 -35.73 -1.30 19.24
N ASP A 504 -34.95 -0.29 19.66
CA ASP A 504 -34.78 0.12 21.06
C ASP A 504 -36.10 0.64 21.65
N GLU A 505 -36.83 1.49 20.92
CA GLU A 505 -38.14 1.96 21.32
C GLU A 505 -39.15 0.80 21.52
N ALA A 506 -39.13 -0.18 20.60
CA ALA A 506 -39.97 -1.38 20.72
C ALA A 506 -39.55 -2.24 21.93
N LEU A 507 -38.26 -2.41 22.17
CA LEU A 507 -37.73 -3.12 23.35
C LEU A 507 -38.14 -2.43 24.65
N TYR A 508 -38.05 -1.10 24.71
CA TYR A 508 -38.48 -0.33 25.85
C TYR A 508 -39.97 -0.58 26.17
N ARG A 509 -40.84 -0.61 25.14
CA ARG A 509 -42.29 -0.90 25.33
C ARG A 509 -42.51 -2.31 25.90
N VAL A 510 -41.76 -3.32 25.45
CA VAL A 510 -41.82 -4.68 26.00
C VAL A 510 -41.41 -4.69 27.46
N LYS A 511 -40.30 -4.02 27.82
CA LYS A 511 -39.86 -3.93 29.23
C LYS A 511 -40.89 -3.23 30.12
N ALA A 512 -41.55 -2.17 29.64
CA ALA A 512 -42.59 -1.43 30.35
C ALA A 512 -43.88 -2.25 30.52
N ALA A 513 -44.21 -3.13 29.56
CA ALA A 513 -45.41 -3.99 29.59
C ALA A 513 -45.26 -5.25 30.46
N GLY A 514 -44.14 -5.42 31.18
CA GLY A 514 -43.94 -6.56 32.09
C GLY A 514 -42.89 -7.56 31.61
N ARG A 515 -42.10 -7.24 30.60
CA ARG A 515 -41.00 -8.08 30.03
C ARG A 515 -41.50 -9.36 29.34
N ASN A 516 -40.58 -10.31 29.10
CA ASN A 516 -40.88 -11.62 28.49
C ASN A 516 -41.74 -11.51 27.22
N GLY A 517 -41.38 -10.65 26.29
CA GLY A 517 -42.20 -10.33 25.14
C GLY A 517 -41.39 -9.97 23.90
N VAL A 518 -42.09 -9.90 22.76
CA VAL A 518 -41.56 -9.48 21.48
C VAL A 518 -42.51 -8.47 20.86
N GLN A 519 -42.00 -7.31 20.52
CA GLN A 519 -42.79 -6.24 19.88
C GLN A 519 -42.08 -5.69 18.63
N THR A 520 -42.84 -5.43 17.58
CA THR A 520 -42.34 -4.75 16.36
C THR A 520 -42.60 -3.25 16.47
N GLY A 521 -41.61 -2.44 16.06
CA GLY A 521 -41.68 -0.99 16.04
C GLY A 521 -42.53 -0.43 14.92
#